data_cfafd8c22cde07ace1fffc10e99d10fb
#
_entry.id   cfafd8c22cde07ace1fffc10e99d10fb
#
_cell.length_a   1.000
_cell.length_b   1.000
_cell.length_c   1.000
_cell.angle_alpha   90.00
_cell.angle_beta   90.00
_cell.angle_gamma   90.00
#
_symmetry.space_group_name_H-M   'P 1'
#
loop_
_entity.id
_entity.type
_entity.pdbx_description
1 polymer ?
#
loop_
_entity_poly.entity_id
_entity_poly.type
_entity_poly.pdbx_seq_one_letter_code
_entity_poly.pdbx_strand_id
1 'polypeptide(L)'
;MDHSPEFRKRRARNWLTLGFTYSAMYMGRYNLSLANPYLSKAFGWDKAQIGAIISPALLVYGLSAMFNGPICDKIGGRKSMLIGATGALIFNFLFGLGGYMGFLGKGSLLLAYFATIWSFNSYFQSYSALALIKVNAGWFHISERGIFSAVFGSMIQGGRFLIFVVGGPIVAMLPWQWVFFVPSAIIAVMVTFVYFSVQNGPEDCGLAPLDVQDASSGDTE
;
A
#
# COMPACT_ATOMS: atom_id res chain seq x y z
N MET A 1 27.12 -14.17 -6.38
CA MET A 1 27.70 -12.81 -6.43
C MET A 1 28.09 -12.38 -5.04
N ASP A 2 29.36 -11.99 -4.87
CA ASP A 2 29.84 -11.50 -3.57
C ASP A 2 29.61 -10.00 -3.49
N HIS A 3 28.48 -9.62 -2.90
CA HIS A 3 28.18 -8.23 -2.62
C HIS A 3 28.92 -7.74 -1.37
N SER A 4 29.42 -6.50 -1.38
CA SER A 4 30.05 -5.89 -0.22
C SER A 4 29.11 -5.89 1.01
N PRO A 5 29.65 -5.94 2.24
CA PRO A 5 28.82 -5.88 3.45
C PRO A 5 27.94 -4.62 3.51
N GLU A 6 28.44 -3.50 2.98
CA GLU A 6 27.68 -2.25 2.92
C GLU A 6 26.48 -2.35 1.96
N PHE A 7 26.68 -2.91 0.78
CA PHE A 7 25.61 -3.16 -0.18
C PHE A 7 24.51 -4.06 0.44
N ARG A 8 24.89 -5.16 1.09
CA ARG A 8 23.94 -6.09 1.74
C ARG A 8 23.14 -5.39 2.82
N LYS A 9 23.76 -4.55 3.65
CA LYS A 9 23.10 -3.76 4.70
C LYS A 9 22.13 -2.75 4.12
N ARG A 10 22.52 -2.03 3.08
CA ARG A 10 21.67 -1.06 2.39
C ARG A 10 20.49 -1.73 1.71
N ARG A 11 20.75 -2.81 1.00
CA ARG A 11 19.72 -3.62 0.36
C ARG A 11 18.69 -4.14 1.37
N ALA A 12 19.16 -4.74 2.47
CA ALA A 12 18.28 -5.24 3.54
C ALA A 12 17.39 -4.15 4.14
N ARG A 13 17.98 -3.00 4.47
CA ARG A 13 17.23 -1.84 4.98
C ARG A 13 16.17 -1.37 3.98
N ASN A 14 16.52 -1.32 2.71
CA ASN A 14 15.64 -0.87 1.64
C ASN A 14 14.42 -1.78 1.48
N TRP A 15 14.65 -3.08 1.30
CA TRP A 15 13.56 -4.00 1.04
C TRP A 15 12.71 -4.30 2.27
N LEU A 16 13.28 -4.34 3.47
CA LEU A 16 12.51 -4.49 4.71
C LEU A 16 11.56 -3.31 4.90
N THR A 17 12.07 -2.08 4.75
CA THR A 17 11.24 -0.88 4.85
C THR A 17 10.09 -0.91 3.83
N LEU A 18 10.36 -1.26 2.58
CA LEU A 18 9.34 -1.39 1.54
C LEU A 18 8.31 -2.48 1.85
N GLY A 19 8.79 -3.64 2.30
CA GLY A 19 7.92 -4.77 2.64
C GLY A 19 6.97 -4.45 3.79
N PHE A 20 7.48 -3.86 4.87
CA PHE A 20 6.64 -3.43 6.00
C PHE A 20 5.69 -2.30 5.61
N THR A 21 6.12 -1.35 4.78
CA THR A 21 5.24 -0.31 4.25
C THR A 21 4.10 -0.92 3.45
N TYR A 22 4.42 -1.87 2.58
CA TYR A 22 3.42 -2.54 1.77
C TYR A 22 2.46 -3.38 2.62
N SER A 23 2.96 -4.07 3.65
CA SER A 23 2.12 -4.77 4.64
C SER A 23 1.17 -3.81 5.37
N ALA A 24 1.67 -2.65 5.80
CA ALA A 24 0.84 -1.61 6.43
C ALA A 24 -0.24 -1.08 5.47
N MET A 25 0.10 -0.88 4.20
CA MET A 25 -0.88 -0.48 3.18
C MET A 25 -1.94 -1.56 2.95
N TYR A 26 -1.59 -2.86 3.06
CA TYR A 26 -2.56 -3.95 3.00
C TYR A 26 -3.51 -3.94 4.21
N MET A 27 -3.07 -3.54 5.40
CA MET A 27 -3.98 -3.29 6.51
C MET A 27 -5.03 -2.23 6.13
N GLY A 28 -4.60 -1.11 5.55
CA GLY A 28 -5.48 -0.03 5.08
C GLY A 28 -6.29 -0.34 3.81
N ARG A 29 -6.09 -1.50 3.19
CA ARG A 29 -6.88 -1.98 2.05
C ARG A 29 -7.98 -2.94 2.48
N TYR A 30 -7.73 -3.76 3.50
CA TYR A 30 -8.66 -4.81 3.94
C TYR A 30 -9.46 -4.44 5.19
N ASN A 31 -9.18 -3.31 5.82
CA ASN A 31 -9.91 -2.82 6.98
C ASN A 31 -11.40 -2.56 6.69
N LEU A 32 -11.76 -2.14 5.47
CA LEU A 32 -13.16 -1.99 5.09
C LEU A 32 -13.93 -3.31 5.19
N SER A 33 -13.31 -4.43 4.81
CA SER A 33 -13.95 -5.76 4.93
C SER A 33 -14.31 -6.09 6.37
N LEU A 34 -13.44 -5.71 7.33
CA LEU A 34 -13.72 -5.86 8.76
C LEU A 34 -14.79 -4.88 9.25
N ALA A 35 -14.81 -3.65 8.71
CA ALA A 35 -15.73 -2.60 9.11
C ALA A 35 -17.15 -2.76 8.53
N ASN A 36 -17.35 -3.53 7.46
CA ASN A 36 -18.62 -3.67 6.75
C ASN A 36 -19.84 -3.95 7.66
N PRO A 37 -19.81 -4.92 8.60
CA PRO A 37 -20.95 -5.19 9.48
C PRO A 37 -21.30 -3.99 10.36
N TYR A 38 -20.28 -3.24 10.78
CA TYR A 38 -20.42 -2.06 11.64
C TYR A 38 -20.98 -0.87 10.87
N LEU A 39 -20.56 -0.67 9.61
CA LEU A 39 -21.13 0.32 8.71
C LEU A 39 -22.60 0.04 8.42
N SER A 40 -22.93 -1.21 8.10
CA SER A 40 -24.33 -1.63 7.89
C SER A 40 -25.19 -1.34 9.13
N LYS A 41 -24.70 -1.65 10.33
CA LYS A 41 -25.41 -1.39 11.58
C LYS A 41 -25.53 0.13 11.89
N ALA A 42 -24.46 0.88 11.68
CA ALA A 42 -24.41 2.31 12.03
C ALA A 42 -25.30 3.16 11.11
N PHE A 43 -25.34 2.85 9.82
CA PHE A 43 -26.02 3.66 8.81
C PHE A 43 -27.31 3.02 8.27
N GLY A 44 -27.57 1.76 8.61
CA GLY A 44 -28.71 1.02 8.07
C GLY A 44 -28.52 0.59 6.62
N TRP A 45 -27.27 0.52 6.16
CA TRP A 45 -26.95 0.19 4.77
C TRP A 45 -27.03 -1.31 4.51
N ASP A 46 -27.63 -1.65 3.38
CA ASP A 46 -27.70 -3.01 2.88
C ASP A 46 -26.42 -3.42 2.12
N LYS A 47 -26.41 -4.66 1.63
CA LYS A 47 -25.26 -5.19 0.87
C LYS A 47 -25.03 -4.46 -0.46
N ALA A 48 -26.10 -3.96 -1.09
CA ALA A 48 -25.98 -3.21 -2.35
C ALA A 48 -25.30 -1.86 -2.13
N GLN A 49 -25.66 -1.16 -1.04
CA GLN A 49 -25.04 0.12 -0.67
C GLN A 49 -23.56 -0.06 -0.27
N ILE A 50 -23.22 -1.09 0.49
CA ILE A 50 -21.82 -1.44 0.76
C ILE A 50 -21.08 -1.79 -0.54
N GLY A 51 -21.72 -2.55 -1.44
CA GLY A 51 -21.19 -2.84 -2.78
C GLY A 51 -20.93 -1.57 -3.60
N ALA A 52 -21.78 -0.56 -3.49
CA ALA A 52 -21.62 0.73 -4.15
C ALA A 52 -20.39 1.53 -3.67
N ILE A 53 -19.87 1.24 -2.48
CA ILE A 53 -18.57 1.78 -2.00
C ILE A 53 -17.41 0.99 -2.61
N ILE A 54 -17.50 -0.34 -2.65
CA ILE A 54 -16.39 -1.22 -2.99
C ILE A 54 -16.18 -1.28 -4.52
N SER A 55 -17.25 -1.39 -5.30
CA SER A 55 -17.16 -1.64 -6.74
C SER A 55 -16.45 -0.53 -7.53
N PRO A 56 -16.78 0.76 -7.33
CA PRO A 56 -16.05 1.85 -7.99
C PRO A 56 -14.57 1.86 -7.62
N ALA A 57 -14.25 1.57 -6.37
CA ALA A 57 -12.88 1.56 -5.87
C ALA A 57 -12.03 0.46 -6.54
N LEU A 58 -12.60 -0.72 -6.81
CA LEU A 58 -11.92 -1.79 -7.54
C LEU A 58 -11.64 -1.39 -9.00
N LEU A 59 -12.60 -0.75 -9.66
CA LEU A 59 -12.41 -0.23 -11.02
C LEU A 59 -11.33 0.85 -11.06
N VAL A 60 -11.38 1.80 -10.12
CA VAL A 60 -10.36 2.86 -10.00
C VAL A 60 -8.99 2.24 -9.76
N TYR A 61 -8.85 1.25 -8.88
CA TYR A 61 -7.57 0.57 -8.64
C TYR A 61 -6.99 -0.06 -9.92
N GLY A 62 -7.81 -0.82 -10.66
CA GLY A 62 -7.38 -1.50 -11.88
C GLY A 62 -6.99 -0.52 -12.99
N LEU A 63 -7.84 0.47 -13.26
CA LEU A 63 -7.57 1.49 -14.27
C LEU A 63 -6.37 2.37 -13.91
N SER A 64 -6.27 2.77 -12.64
CA SER A 64 -5.16 3.60 -12.15
C SER A 64 -3.80 2.93 -12.32
N ALA A 65 -3.71 1.62 -12.13
CA ALA A 65 -2.45 0.89 -12.31
C ALA A 65 -1.88 1.05 -13.73
N MET A 66 -2.74 1.12 -14.74
CA MET A 66 -2.33 1.33 -16.13
C MET A 66 -1.70 2.71 -16.37
N PHE A 67 -2.28 3.75 -15.75
CA PHE A 67 -1.77 5.13 -15.90
C PHE A 67 -0.59 5.42 -14.95
N ASN A 68 -0.62 4.84 -13.77
CA ASN A 68 0.41 5.05 -12.75
C ASN A 68 1.73 4.33 -13.06
N GLY A 69 1.72 3.28 -13.91
CA GLY A 69 2.93 2.60 -14.36
C GLY A 69 3.93 3.56 -15.03
N PRO A 70 3.58 4.20 -16.15
CA PRO A 70 4.44 5.19 -16.81
C PRO A 70 4.85 6.37 -15.91
N ILE A 71 3.99 6.77 -14.97
CA ILE A 71 4.33 7.81 -13.99
C ILE A 71 5.41 7.31 -13.04
N CYS A 72 5.25 6.10 -12.49
CA CYS A 72 6.25 5.45 -11.65
C CYS A 72 7.61 5.34 -12.35
N ASP A 73 7.60 5.04 -13.64
CA ASP A 73 8.84 4.94 -14.43
C ASP A 73 9.57 6.27 -14.54
N LYS A 74 8.84 7.36 -14.63
CA LYS A 74 9.41 8.71 -14.72
C LYS A 74 9.90 9.26 -13.38
N ILE A 75 9.13 9.09 -12.33
CA ILE A 75 9.44 9.71 -11.02
C ILE A 75 10.28 8.81 -10.11
N GLY A 76 10.43 7.52 -10.44
CA GLY A 76 11.15 6.52 -9.67
C GLY A 76 10.30 5.88 -8.55
N GLY A 77 10.70 4.68 -8.16
CA GLY A 77 9.91 3.87 -7.22
C GLY A 77 9.81 4.47 -5.81
N ARG A 78 10.89 5.10 -5.30
CA ARG A 78 10.86 5.77 -3.98
C ARG A 78 9.78 6.84 -3.90
N LYS A 79 9.74 7.76 -4.86
CA LYS A 79 8.73 8.84 -4.88
C LYS A 79 7.33 8.26 -5.08
N SER A 80 7.19 7.25 -5.92
CA SER A 80 5.91 6.57 -6.15
C SER A 80 5.39 5.91 -4.88
N MET A 81 6.25 5.24 -4.10
CA MET A 81 5.86 4.67 -2.80
C MET A 81 5.42 5.75 -1.81
N LEU A 82 6.13 6.87 -1.74
CA LEU A 82 5.76 7.99 -0.88
C LEU A 82 4.40 8.57 -1.26
N ILE A 83 4.16 8.80 -2.55
CA ILE A 83 2.87 9.29 -3.06
C ILE A 83 1.75 8.30 -2.72
N GLY A 84 1.94 7.03 -3.05
CA GLY A 84 0.95 5.99 -2.81
C GLY A 84 0.62 5.80 -1.34
N ALA A 85 1.64 5.69 -0.49
CA ALA A 85 1.46 5.48 0.94
C ALA A 85 0.87 6.72 1.64
N THR A 86 1.31 7.94 1.28
CA THR A 86 0.75 9.17 1.83
C THR A 86 -0.70 9.36 1.41
N GLY A 87 -1.04 9.12 0.14
CA GLY A 87 -2.42 9.18 -0.31
C GLY A 87 -3.30 8.14 0.39
N ALA A 88 -2.83 6.89 0.48
CA ALA A 88 -3.55 5.84 1.21
C ALA A 88 -3.77 6.19 2.68
N LEU A 89 -2.77 6.72 3.37
CA LEU A 89 -2.86 7.25 4.73
C LEU A 89 -3.98 8.28 4.85
N ILE A 90 -3.95 9.32 4.01
CA ILE A 90 -4.91 10.44 4.06
C ILE A 90 -6.33 9.93 3.82
N PHE A 91 -6.55 9.16 2.77
CA PHE A 91 -7.90 8.71 2.41
C PHE A 91 -8.44 7.60 3.33
N ASN A 92 -7.58 6.79 3.94
CA ASN A 92 -7.99 5.92 5.04
C ASN A 92 -8.45 6.72 6.26
N PHE A 93 -7.67 7.72 6.66
CA PHE A 93 -8.03 8.59 7.78
C PHE A 93 -9.35 9.32 7.54
N LEU A 94 -9.52 9.92 6.33
CA LEU A 94 -10.77 10.57 5.93
C LEU A 94 -11.96 9.61 5.91
N PHE A 95 -11.76 8.36 5.53
CA PHE A 95 -12.81 7.35 5.60
C PHE A 95 -13.29 7.14 7.04
N GLY A 96 -12.36 6.99 7.98
CA GLY A 96 -12.68 6.91 9.40
C GLY A 96 -13.43 8.15 9.92
N LEU A 97 -13.01 9.34 9.49
CA LEU A 97 -13.70 10.61 9.85
C LEU A 97 -15.15 10.67 9.36
N GLY A 98 -15.47 10.01 8.25
CA GLY A 98 -16.83 9.92 7.72
C GLY A 98 -17.85 9.38 8.74
N GLY A 99 -17.39 8.54 9.68
CA GLY A 99 -18.23 8.05 10.77
C GLY A 99 -18.73 9.11 11.74
N TYR A 100 -18.11 10.28 11.77
CA TYR A 100 -18.50 11.43 12.59
C TYR A 100 -19.29 12.50 11.80
N MET A 101 -19.51 12.28 10.50
CA MET A 101 -20.22 13.22 9.61
C MET A 101 -21.74 13.02 9.65
N GLY A 102 -22.31 12.85 10.85
CA GLY A 102 -23.77 12.69 11.03
C GLY A 102 -24.62 13.84 10.46
N PHE A 103 -24.03 15.03 10.29
CA PHE A 103 -24.67 16.18 9.67
C PHE A 103 -25.00 15.99 8.17
N LEU A 104 -24.35 15.05 7.48
CA LEU A 104 -24.68 14.68 6.08
C LEU A 104 -25.90 13.76 5.99
N GLY A 105 -26.48 13.38 7.11
CA GLY A 105 -27.54 12.37 7.16
C GLY A 105 -26.98 10.96 6.88
N LYS A 106 -27.88 10.00 6.70
CA LYS A 106 -27.52 8.59 6.42
C LYS A 106 -27.83 8.19 4.96
N GLY A 107 -28.17 9.15 4.13
CA GLY A 107 -28.64 8.93 2.76
C GLY A 107 -27.53 8.87 1.72
N SER A 108 -27.92 9.17 0.48
CA SER A 108 -27.08 9.08 -0.72
C SER A 108 -25.82 9.96 -0.66
N LEU A 109 -25.88 11.12 0.00
CA LEU A 109 -24.75 12.03 0.10
C LEU A 109 -23.60 11.43 0.93
N LEU A 110 -23.92 10.82 2.08
CA LEU A 110 -22.93 10.15 2.91
C LEU A 110 -22.37 8.91 2.21
N LEU A 111 -23.22 8.15 1.52
CA LEU A 111 -22.79 7.00 0.73
C LEU A 111 -21.80 7.41 -0.38
N ALA A 112 -22.12 8.51 -1.11
CA ALA A 112 -21.26 9.07 -2.13
C ALA A 112 -19.91 9.52 -1.56
N TYR A 113 -19.91 10.14 -0.37
CA TYR A 113 -18.68 10.48 0.33
C TYR A 113 -17.79 9.25 0.55
N PHE A 114 -18.33 8.18 1.15
CA PHE A 114 -17.57 6.96 1.41
C PHE A 114 -17.07 6.28 0.13
N ALA A 115 -17.90 6.23 -0.91
CA ALA A 115 -17.52 5.67 -2.20
C ALA A 115 -16.39 6.46 -2.86
N THR A 116 -16.46 7.79 -2.80
CA THR A 116 -15.44 8.69 -3.36
C THR A 116 -14.13 8.56 -2.59
N ILE A 117 -14.16 8.64 -1.26
CA ILE A 117 -12.97 8.53 -0.43
C ILE A 117 -12.30 7.16 -0.60
N TRP A 118 -13.08 6.08 -0.67
CA TRP A 118 -12.55 4.74 -0.88
C TRP A 118 -11.95 4.55 -2.27
N SER A 119 -12.53 5.19 -3.28
CA SER A 119 -11.99 5.20 -4.65
C SER A 119 -10.65 5.94 -4.71
N PHE A 120 -10.51 7.07 -4.05
CA PHE A 120 -9.21 7.76 -3.95
C PHE A 120 -8.19 6.96 -3.15
N ASN A 121 -8.59 6.30 -2.05
CA ASN A 121 -7.69 5.37 -1.36
C ASN A 121 -7.16 4.30 -2.33
N SER A 122 -8.04 3.70 -3.12
CA SER A 122 -7.70 2.68 -4.11
C SER A 122 -6.79 3.21 -5.22
N TYR A 123 -7.03 4.44 -5.68
CA TYR A 123 -6.14 5.12 -6.64
C TYR A 123 -4.70 5.20 -6.12
N PHE A 124 -4.51 5.72 -4.91
CA PHE A 124 -3.18 5.84 -4.33
C PHE A 124 -2.56 4.48 -3.98
N GLN A 125 -3.35 3.51 -3.58
CA GLN A 125 -2.90 2.15 -3.34
C GLN A 125 -2.30 1.48 -4.58
N SER A 126 -2.71 1.87 -5.79
CA SER A 126 -2.19 1.30 -7.04
C SER A 126 -0.71 1.63 -7.28
N TYR A 127 -0.19 2.73 -6.73
CA TYR A 127 1.24 3.08 -6.82
C TYR A 127 2.15 2.09 -6.11
N SER A 128 1.68 1.48 -5.03
CA SER A 128 2.54 0.72 -4.10
C SER A 128 3.16 -0.52 -4.73
N ALA A 129 2.39 -1.29 -5.50
CA ALA A 129 2.89 -2.49 -6.18
C ALA A 129 3.93 -2.10 -7.25
N LEU A 130 3.62 -1.07 -8.04
CA LEU A 130 4.50 -0.56 -9.09
C LEU A 130 5.81 -0.01 -8.49
N ALA A 131 5.71 0.77 -7.43
CA ALA A 131 6.84 1.32 -6.70
C ALA A 131 7.75 0.23 -6.14
N LEU A 132 7.15 -0.81 -5.54
CA LEU A 132 7.87 -1.96 -5.00
C LEU A 132 8.69 -2.67 -6.09
N ILE A 133 8.06 -2.99 -7.22
CA ILE A 133 8.71 -3.65 -8.36
C ILE A 133 9.85 -2.78 -8.89
N LYS A 134 9.62 -1.48 -9.03
CA LYS A 134 10.60 -0.54 -9.58
C LYS A 134 11.85 -0.43 -8.71
N VAL A 135 11.68 -0.24 -7.39
CA VAL A 135 12.83 -0.17 -6.47
C VAL A 135 13.58 -1.50 -6.43
N ASN A 136 12.85 -2.61 -6.40
CA ASN A 136 13.48 -3.93 -6.33
C ASN A 136 14.26 -4.27 -7.59
N ALA A 137 13.80 -3.82 -8.75
CA ALA A 137 14.56 -3.99 -10.00
C ALA A 137 15.94 -3.33 -9.94
N GLY A 138 16.12 -2.25 -9.17
CA GLY A 138 17.41 -1.59 -8.95
C GLY A 138 18.32 -2.27 -7.92
N TRP A 139 17.77 -3.12 -7.04
CA TRP A 139 18.52 -3.71 -5.91
C TRP A 139 18.72 -5.22 -6.00
N PHE A 140 17.98 -5.90 -6.88
CA PHE A 140 18.02 -7.35 -7.02
C PHE A 140 18.29 -7.77 -8.45
N HIS A 141 19.26 -8.68 -8.59
CA HIS A 141 19.55 -9.33 -9.85
C HIS A 141 18.35 -10.17 -10.33
N ILE A 142 18.23 -10.39 -11.62
CA ILE A 142 17.10 -11.16 -12.18
C ILE A 142 17.03 -12.56 -11.55
N SER A 143 18.16 -13.22 -11.34
CA SER A 143 18.24 -14.54 -10.70
C SER A 143 17.73 -14.57 -9.25
N GLU A 144 17.80 -13.44 -8.53
CA GLU A 144 17.35 -13.33 -7.13
C GLU A 144 15.87 -12.95 -7.01
N ARG A 145 15.26 -12.42 -8.07
CA ARG A 145 13.90 -11.85 -8.03
C ARG A 145 12.81 -12.87 -7.67
N GLY A 146 13.00 -14.13 -8.01
CA GLY A 146 12.06 -15.20 -7.67
C GLY A 146 11.92 -15.41 -6.16
N ILE A 147 13.04 -15.58 -5.46
CA ILE A 147 13.07 -15.75 -3.99
C ILE A 147 12.52 -14.50 -3.32
N PHE A 148 12.91 -13.34 -3.80
CA PHE A 148 12.48 -12.07 -3.30
C PHE A 148 10.95 -11.89 -3.42
N SER A 149 10.36 -12.25 -4.57
CA SER A 149 8.91 -12.20 -4.78
C SER A 149 8.16 -13.11 -3.82
N ALA A 150 8.69 -14.28 -3.46
CA ALA A 150 8.11 -15.18 -2.48
C ALA A 150 8.09 -14.57 -1.07
N VAL A 151 9.19 -13.93 -0.66
CA VAL A 151 9.29 -13.24 0.65
C VAL A 151 8.29 -12.06 0.70
N PHE A 152 8.20 -11.25 -0.36
CA PHE A 152 7.21 -10.18 -0.43
C PHE A 152 5.78 -10.70 -0.41
N GLY A 153 5.49 -11.79 -1.10
CA GLY A 153 4.20 -12.45 -1.04
C GLY A 153 3.81 -12.80 0.40
N SER A 154 4.75 -13.29 1.19
CA SER A 154 4.54 -13.59 2.61
C SER A 154 4.28 -12.32 3.44
N MET A 155 5.01 -11.23 3.19
CA MET A 155 4.78 -9.94 3.87
C MET A 155 3.42 -9.33 3.54
N ILE A 156 2.95 -9.49 2.30
CA ILE A 156 1.60 -9.08 1.88
C ILE A 156 0.53 -9.85 2.67
N GLN A 157 0.65 -11.15 2.75
CA GLN A 157 -0.29 -11.98 3.51
C GLN A 157 -0.21 -11.67 5.01
N GLY A 158 0.98 -11.36 5.51
CA GLY A 158 1.18 -10.83 6.87
C GLY A 158 0.36 -9.56 7.13
N GLY A 159 0.34 -8.60 6.19
CA GLY A 159 -0.48 -7.38 6.30
C GLY A 159 -1.97 -7.66 6.36
N ARG A 160 -2.46 -8.62 5.54
CA ARG A 160 -3.85 -9.09 5.63
C ARG A 160 -4.16 -9.75 6.98
N PHE A 161 -3.29 -10.62 7.43
CA PHE A 161 -3.46 -11.28 8.72
C PHE A 161 -3.50 -10.28 9.88
N LEU A 162 -2.58 -9.32 9.87
CA LEU A 162 -2.46 -8.30 10.91
C LEU A 162 -3.74 -7.46 11.05
N ILE A 163 -4.41 -7.08 9.96
CA ILE A 163 -5.65 -6.28 10.08
C ILE A 163 -6.76 -7.06 10.78
N PHE A 164 -6.86 -8.37 10.59
CA PHE A 164 -7.87 -9.17 11.28
C PHE A 164 -7.48 -9.44 12.73
N VAL A 165 -6.22 -9.70 13.02
CA VAL A 165 -5.72 -9.95 14.39
C VAL A 165 -5.75 -8.69 15.24
N VAL A 166 -5.33 -7.55 14.69
CA VAL A 166 -5.32 -6.26 15.39
C VAL A 166 -6.70 -5.59 15.36
N GLY A 167 -7.37 -5.67 14.21
CA GLY A 167 -8.65 -5.02 14.00
C GLY A 167 -9.80 -5.64 14.77
N GLY A 168 -9.77 -6.97 15.01
CA GLY A 168 -10.77 -7.64 15.84
C GLY A 168 -10.88 -7.03 17.24
N PRO A 169 -9.81 -6.98 18.02
CA PRO A 169 -9.77 -6.28 19.31
C PRO A 169 -10.16 -4.79 19.19
N ILE A 170 -9.75 -4.10 18.15
CA ILE A 170 -10.13 -2.68 17.95
C ILE A 170 -11.66 -2.54 17.91
N VAL A 171 -12.34 -3.30 17.06
CA VAL A 171 -13.81 -3.18 16.93
C VAL A 171 -14.57 -3.72 18.13
N ALA A 172 -13.93 -4.56 18.95
CA ALA A 172 -14.51 -5.05 20.19
C ALA A 172 -14.44 -4.02 21.34
N MET A 173 -13.43 -3.16 21.35
CA MET A 173 -13.12 -2.24 22.45
C MET A 173 -13.35 -0.76 22.09
N LEU A 174 -13.25 -0.41 20.81
CA LEU A 174 -13.29 0.97 20.32
C LEU A 174 -14.35 1.12 19.21
N PRO A 175 -14.81 2.35 18.92
CA PRO A 175 -15.64 2.63 17.76
C PRO A 175 -14.99 2.13 16.47
N TRP A 176 -15.81 1.66 15.52
CA TRP A 176 -15.34 1.05 14.26
C TRP A 176 -14.40 1.97 13.43
N GLN A 177 -14.49 3.26 13.58
CA GLN A 177 -13.63 4.25 12.90
C GLN A 177 -12.14 4.02 13.19
N TRP A 178 -11.82 3.46 14.36
CA TRP A 178 -10.43 3.17 14.75
C TRP A 178 -9.77 2.09 13.88
N VAL A 179 -10.56 1.26 13.22
CA VAL A 179 -10.05 0.30 12.21
C VAL A 179 -9.42 1.01 11.01
N PHE A 180 -9.76 2.29 10.81
CA PHE A 180 -9.14 3.14 9.77
C PHE A 180 -8.03 4.02 10.35
N PHE A 181 -8.19 4.54 11.57
CA PHE A 181 -7.19 5.42 12.17
C PHE A 181 -5.90 4.68 12.55
N VAL A 182 -5.99 3.46 13.09
CA VAL A 182 -4.80 2.69 13.48
C VAL A 182 -3.93 2.33 12.29
N PRO A 183 -4.44 1.74 11.18
CA PRO A 183 -3.64 1.53 9.98
C PRO A 183 -3.08 2.84 9.41
N SER A 184 -3.84 3.93 9.44
CA SER A 184 -3.35 5.25 9.00
C SER A 184 -2.14 5.70 9.80
N ALA A 185 -2.18 5.56 11.13
CA ALA A 185 -1.04 5.89 11.99
C ALA A 185 0.19 5.01 11.68
N ILE A 186 -0.02 3.71 11.47
CA ILE A 186 1.05 2.78 11.10
C ILE A 186 1.65 3.18 9.74
N ILE A 187 0.82 3.48 8.75
CA ILE A 187 1.28 3.92 7.43
C ILE A 187 2.06 5.23 7.54
N ALA A 188 1.65 6.19 8.41
CA ALA A 188 2.36 7.44 8.62
C ALA A 188 3.80 7.20 9.13
N VAL A 189 3.96 6.30 10.09
CA VAL A 189 5.27 5.87 10.59
C VAL A 189 6.08 5.27 9.45
N MET A 190 5.49 4.38 8.66
CA MET A 190 6.18 3.72 7.54
C MET A 190 6.56 4.71 6.42
N VAL A 191 5.73 5.71 6.13
CA VAL A 191 6.07 6.81 5.18
C VAL A 191 7.33 7.52 5.63
N THR A 192 7.45 7.80 6.92
CA THR A 192 8.66 8.41 7.50
C THR A 192 9.89 7.51 7.29
N PHE A 193 9.76 6.21 7.54
CA PHE A 193 10.84 5.26 7.26
C PHE A 193 11.20 5.19 5.78
N VAL A 194 10.22 5.18 4.87
CA VAL A 194 10.47 5.21 3.42
C VAL A 194 11.25 6.46 3.03
N TYR A 195 10.84 7.61 3.55
CA TYR A 195 11.51 8.89 3.26
C TYR A 195 12.99 8.88 3.61
N PHE A 196 13.37 8.34 4.77
CA PHE A 196 14.76 8.34 5.23
C PHE A 196 15.58 7.13 4.79
N SER A 197 14.93 6.01 4.46
CA SER A 197 15.64 4.73 4.28
C SER A 197 15.67 4.22 2.87
N VAL A 198 14.63 4.46 2.07
CA VAL A 198 14.49 3.86 0.74
C VAL A 198 15.20 4.70 -0.31
N GLN A 199 15.95 4.02 -1.19
CA GLN A 199 16.61 4.60 -2.36
C GLN A 199 16.25 3.76 -3.60
N ASN A 200 16.24 4.37 -4.79
CA ASN A 200 15.83 3.66 -6.00
C ASN A 200 16.86 2.61 -6.45
N GLY A 201 18.14 2.92 -6.28
CA GLY A 201 19.24 2.03 -6.65
C GLY A 201 20.48 2.22 -5.79
N PRO A 202 21.50 1.35 -5.94
CA PRO A 202 22.78 1.46 -5.24
C PRO A 202 23.51 2.78 -5.53
N GLU A 203 23.36 3.29 -6.74
CA GLU A 203 23.96 4.53 -7.22
C GLU A 203 23.54 5.74 -6.37
N ASP A 204 22.30 5.78 -5.92
CA ASP A 204 21.78 6.83 -5.02
C ASP A 204 22.50 6.84 -3.66
N CYS A 205 23.26 5.78 -3.35
CA CYS A 205 24.05 5.63 -2.13
C CYS A 205 25.56 5.72 -2.37
N GLY A 206 26.00 6.04 -3.61
CA GLY A 206 27.41 6.03 -3.99
C GLY A 206 28.03 4.64 -4.13
N LEU A 207 27.20 3.60 -4.25
CA LEU A 207 27.63 2.24 -4.51
C LEU A 207 27.65 1.98 -6.03
N ALA A 208 28.47 1.00 -6.45
CA ALA A 208 28.49 0.60 -7.85
C ALA A 208 27.10 0.09 -8.32
N PRO A 209 26.68 0.43 -9.54
CA PRO A 209 25.44 -0.08 -10.10
C PRO A 209 25.47 -1.62 -10.13
N LEU A 210 24.28 -2.22 -10.07
CA LEU A 210 24.18 -3.65 -10.37
C LEU A 210 24.58 -3.88 -11.83
N ASP A 211 25.40 -4.90 -12.05
CA ASP A 211 25.75 -5.33 -13.41
C ASP A 211 24.47 -5.82 -14.11
N VAL A 212 23.99 -5.00 -15.05
CA VAL A 212 22.78 -5.31 -15.82
C VAL A 212 23.07 -6.20 -17.03
N GLN A 213 24.35 -6.48 -17.34
CA GLN A 213 24.70 -7.34 -18.48
C GLN A 213 24.26 -8.79 -18.28
N ASP A 214 24.13 -9.22 -17.01
CA ASP A 214 23.56 -10.51 -16.66
C ASP A 214 22.02 -10.44 -16.44
N ALA A 215 21.42 -9.29 -16.66
CA ALA A 215 19.98 -9.11 -16.74
C ALA A 215 19.46 -9.50 -18.12
N SER A 216 20.11 -10.44 -18.77
CA SER A 216 19.77 -10.84 -20.12
C SER A 216 18.28 -11.17 -20.24
N SER A 217 17.67 -10.53 -21.15
CA SER A 217 16.38 -10.86 -21.76
C SER A 217 16.40 -12.25 -22.47
N GLY A 218 17.37 -13.10 -22.18
CA GLY A 218 17.55 -14.37 -22.88
C GLY A 218 18.30 -14.25 -24.22
N ASP A 219 18.77 -13.07 -24.56
CA ASP A 219 19.61 -12.84 -25.74
C ASP A 219 21.10 -13.06 -25.38
N THR A 220 21.41 -14.25 -24.94
CA THR A 220 22.74 -14.81 -25.18
C THR A 220 22.65 -15.60 -26.46
N GLU A 221 23.32 -15.09 -27.48
CA GLU A 221 23.64 -15.88 -28.67
C GLU A 221 24.14 -17.29 -28.34
#